data_03202964633319f3983fd4a0c78c1f8b
#
_entry.id   03202964633319f3983fd4a0c78c1f8b
#
_cell.length_a   1.000
_cell.length_b   1.000
_cell.length_c   1.000
_cell.angle_alpha   90.00
_cell.angle_beta   90.00
_cell.angle_gamma   90.00
#
_symmetry.space_group_name_H-M   'P 1'
#
loop_
_entity.id
_entity.type
_entity.pdbx_description
1 polymer ?
#
loop_
_entity_poly.entity_id
_entity_poly.type
_entity_poly.pdbx_seq_one_letter_code
_entity_poly.pdbx_strand_id
1 'polypeptide(L)'
;MALQSKITVYAAIVGCLGLMAGIVYYASLDNVSLEQVEVELTNVALREAGESEAKFTLTFVVKNSSEKTFVVPVIEYQLYGDDVLLGAGKYSTEDVALPGRAQIFGGAEVPIKNTFILNKDEINSEIYQSVINDEITNFIAEGTIITQSTWSVAETEFRTEK
;
A
#
# COMPACT_ATOMS: atom_id res chain seq x y z
N MET A 1 45.76 10.49 35.56
CA MET A 1 44.59 10.78 34.66
C MET A 1 45.12 11.58 33.49
N ALA A 2 45.18 10.98 32.31
CA ALA A 2 45.59 11.71 31.11
C ALA A 2 44.46 12.70 30.76
N LEU A 3 44.78 13.99 30.75
CA LEU A 3 43.91 15.03 30.19
C LEU A 3 43.68 14.69 28.73
N GLN A 4 42.49 14.20 28.40
CA GLN A 4 42.10 14.05 27.00
C GLN A 4 42.20 15.43 26.34
N SER A 5 43.02 15.51 25.30
CA SER A 5 43.18 16.75 24.54
C SER A 5 41.79 17.19 24.03
N LYS A 6 41.45 18.48 24.16
CA LYS A 6 40.20 19.05 23.62
C LYS A 6 40.03 18.70 22.15
N ILE A 7 41.12 18.59 21.42
CA ILE A 7 41.15 18.18 20.00
C ILE A 7 40.62 16.75 19.81
N THR A 8 40.99 15.81 20.67
CA THR A 8 40.51 14.41 20.60
C THR A 8 38.99 14.35 20.84
N VAL A 9 38.49 15.16 21.78
CA VAL A 9 37.06 15.23 22.06
C VAL A 9 36.29 15.81 20.85
N TYR A 10 36.77 16.89 20.28
CA TYR A 10 36.14 17.46 19.07
C TYR A 10 36.23 16.53 17.88
N ALA A 11 37.35 15.84 17.67
CA ALA A 11 37.48 14.84 16.63
C ALA A 11 36.48 13.67 16.79
N ALA A 12 36.29 13.20 18.02
CA ALA A 12 35.30 12.16 18.30
C ALA A 12 33.85 12.63 18.02
N ILE A 13 33.50 13.86 18.42
CA ILE A 13 32.18 14.44 18.17
C ILE A 13 31.93 14.57 16.66
N VAL A 14 32.89 15.12 15.91
CA VAL A 14 32.77 15.27 14.45
C VAL A 14 32.67 13.89 13.78
N GLY A 15 33.43 12.91 14.24
CA GLY A 15 33.37 11.53 13.77
C GLY A 15 31.98 10.89 14.00
N CYS A 16 31.43 11.05 15.20
CA CYS A 16 30.07 10.56 15.51
C CYS A 16 29.01 11.26 14.67
N LEU A 17 29.07 12.57 14.52
CA LEU A 17 28.13 13.34 13.71
C LEU A 17 28.21 12.94 12.23
N GLY A 18 29.41 12.74 11.70
CA GLY A 18 29.63 12.26 10.33
C GLY A 18 29.05 10.86 10.12
N LEU A 19 29.22 9.96 11.09
CA LEU A 19 28.68 8.61 11.03
C LEU A 19 27.15 8.64 11.09
N MET A 20 26.55 9.46 11.97
CA MET A 20 25.10 9.64 12.04
C MET A 20 24.54 10.21 10.72
N ALA A 21 25.18 11.23 10.17
CA ALA A 21 24.78 11.79 8.88
C ALA A 21 24.86 10.75 7.74
N GLY A 22 25.90 9.93 7.74
CA GLY A 22 26.07 8.83 6.79
C GLY A 22 24.97 7.78 6.90
N ILE A 23 24.58 7.41 8.12
CA ILE A 23 23.49 6.45 8.37
C ILE A 23 22.15 7.03 7.88
N VAL A 24 21.86 8.29 8.22
CA VAL A 24 20.61 8.95 7.79
C VAL A 24 20.56 9.06 6.27
N TYR A 25 21.66 9.45 5.64
CA TYR A 25 21.75 9.52 4.18
C TYR A 25 21.52 8.14 3.53
N TYR A 26 22.15 7.09 4.06
CA TYR A 26 21.96 5.73 3.54
C TYR A 26 20.52 5.25 3.71
N ALA A 27 19.91 5.51 4.86
CA ALA A 27 18.51 5.16 5.11
C ALA A 27 17.54 5.92 4.19
N SER A 28 17.85 7.17 3.83
CA SER A 28 17.01 7.96 2.91
C SER A 28 16.98 7.40 1.49
N LEU A 29 18.02 6.69 1.06
CA LEU A 29 18.04 6.02 -0.24
C LEU A 29 17.05 4.84 -0.31
N ASP A 30 16.73 4.23 0.83
CA ASP A 30 15.74 3.16 0.90
C ASP A 30 14.33 3.66 0.65
N ASN A 31 13.98 4.87 1.12
CA ASN A 31 12.66 5.44 0.91
C ASN A 31 12.35 5.64 -0.57
N VAL A 32 13.30 6.18 -1.33
CA VAL A 32 13.15 6.36 -2.79
C VAL A 32 12.85 5.04 -3.50
N SER A 33 13.44 3.94 -3.05
CA SER A 33 13.19 2.62 -3.61
C SER A 33 11.82 2.07 -3.23
N LEU A 34 11.32 2.37 -2.02
CA LEU A 34 10.01 1.95 -1.55
C LEU A 34 8.86 2.70 -2.22
N GLU A 35 9.11 3.93 -2.67
CA GLU A 35 8.15 4.75 -3.42
C GLU A 35 7.99 4.30 -4.88
N GLN A 36 8.89 3.44 -5.39
CA GLN A 36 8.82 2.87 -6.74
C GLN A 36 7.87 1.66 -6.79
N VAL A 37 6.73 1.78 -6.16
CA VAL A 37 5.65 0.80 -6.19
C VAL A 37 4.57 1.26 -7.15
N GLU A 38 4.08 0.34 -7.97
CA GLU A 38 2.93 0.57 -8.84
C GLU A 38 1.79 -0.34 -8.39
N VAL A 39 0.57 0.18 -8.41
CA VAL A 39 -0.65 -0.55 -8.02
C VAL A 39 -1.63 -0.49 -9.17
N GLU A 40 -2.09 -1.65 -9.61
CA GLU A 40 -3.07 -1.79 -10.68
C GLU A 40 -4.28 -2.59 -10.20
N LEU A 41 -5.49 -2.07 -10.39
CA LEU A 41 -6.74 -2.79 -10.16
C LEU A 41 -7.04 -3.65 -11.39
N THR A 42 -6.78 -4.94 -11.30
CA THR A 42 -6.91 -5.86 -12.43
C THR A 42 -8.22 -6.61 -12.47
N ASN A 43 -8.89 -6.76 -11.34
CA ASN A 43 -10.16 -7.47 -11.28
C ASN A 43 -11.08 -6.95 -10.19
N VAL A 44 -12.37 -6.80 -10.53
CA VAL A 44 -13.49 -6.56 -9.64
C VAL A 44 -14.55 -7.62 -9.93
N ALA A 45 -14.77 -8.53 -9.00
CA ALA A 45 -15.67 -9.66 -9.21
C ALA A 45 -16.70 -9.74 -8.08
N LEU A 46 -17.98 -9.68 -8.45
CA LEU A 46 -19.08 -9.94 -7.53
C LEU A 46 -19.02 -11.40 -7.04
N ARG A 47 -19.05 -11.62 -5.73
CA ARG A 47 -19.07 -12.93 -5.08
C ARG A 47 -20.43 -13.29 -4.55
N GLU A 48 -21.03 -12.35 -3.84
CA GLU A 48 -22.33 -12.52 -3.20
C GLU A 48 -23.12 -11.24 -3.38
N ALA A 49 -24.39 -11.36 -3.76
CA ALA A 49 -25.33 -10.24 -3.82
C ALA A 49 -26.48 -10.53 -2.84
N GLY A 50 -26.61 -9.71 -1.81
CA GLY A 50 -27.68 -9.75 -0.83
C GLY A 50 -28.65 -8.58 -0.99
N GLU A 51 -29.69 -8.55 -0.15
CA GLU A 51 -30.67 -7.45 -0.15
C GLU A 51 -30.11 -6.16 0.46
N SER A 52 -29.18 -6.27 1.42
CA SER A 52 -28.58 -5.16 2.16
C SER A 52 -27.10 -4.93 1.89
N GLU A 53 -26.37 -5.99 1.48
CA GLU A 53 -24.93 -5.93 1.19
C GLU A 53 -24.58 -6.78 -0.01
N ALA A 54 -23.53 -6.35 -0.73
CA ALA A 54 -22.90 -7.15 -1.78
C ALA A 54 -21.40 -7.26 -1.51
N LYS A 55 -20.82 -8.44 -1.76
CA LYS A 55 -19.41 -8.71 -1.55
C LYS A 55 -18.68 -8.89 -2.87
N PHE A 56 -17.62 -8.12 -3.03
CA PHE A 56 -16.74 -8.15 -4.19
C PHE A 56 -15.36 -8.67 -3.81
N THR A 57 -14.72 -9.38 -4.72
CA THR A 57 -13.29 -9.62 -4.65
C THR A 57 -12.59 -8.65 -5.59
N LEU A 58 -11.79 -7.78 -5.01
CA LEU A 58 -10.87 -6.92 -5.75
C LEU A 58 -9.51 -7.62 -5.85
N THR A 59 -8.84 -7.48 -6.99
CA THR A 59 -7.48 -7.95 -7.17
C THR A 59 -6.61 -6.76 -7.57
N PHE A 60 -5.71 -6.38 -6.69
CA PHE A 60 -4.66 -5.42 -6.95
C PHE A 60 -3.39 -6.17 -7.35
N VAL A 61 -2.79 -5.80 -8.47
CA VAL A 61 -1.44 -6.24 -8.81
C VAL A 61 -0.49 -5.16 -8.32
N VAL A 62 0.38 -5.54 -7.38
CA VAL A 62 1.42 -4.66 -6.86
C VAL A 62 2.72 -5.03 -7.54
N LYS A 63 3.30 -4.05 -8.23
CA LYS A 63 4.58 -4.19 -8.94
C LYS A 63 5.67 -3.44 -8.21
N ASN A 64 6.77 -4.12 -8.00
CA ASN A 64 7.97 -3.55 -7.42
C ASN A 64 8.94 -3.16 -8.55
N SER A 65 8.94 -1.88 -8.93
CA SER A 65 9.83 -1.37 -9.98
C SER A 65 11.25 -1.07 -9.47
N SER A 66 11.52 -1.27 -8.15
CA SER A 66 12.84 -1.12 -7.56
C SER A 66 13.66 -2.42 -7.57
N GLU A 67 14.94 -2.33 -7.23
CA GLU A 67 15.81 -3.51 -7.04
C GLU A 67 15.71 -4.12 -5.63
N LYS A 68 15.01 -3.45 -4.69
CA LYS A 68 14.93 -3.86 -3.29
C LYS A 68 13.67 -4.66 -3.01
N THR A 69 13.77 -5.56 -2.03
CA THR A 69 12.62 -6.33 -1.55
C THR A 69 11.87 -5.54 -0.49
N PHE A 70 10.55 -5.50 -0.60
CA PHE A 70 9.67 -4.93 0.42
C PHE A 70 8.46 -5.83 0.70
N VAL A 71 7.72 -5.50 1.74
CA VAL A 71 6.41 -6.07 2.06
C VAL A 71 5.35 -4.98 1.98
N VAL A 72 4.11 -5.38 1.69
CA VAL A 72 2.94 -4.49 1.69
C VAL A 72 2.06 -4.88 2.87
N PRO A 73 2.16 -4.18 4.01
CA PRO A 73 1.32 -4.43 5.16
C PRO A 73 -0.11 -3.95 4.99
N VAL A 74 -0.32 -2.82 4.28
CA VAL A 74 -1.63 -2.16 4.19
C VAL A 74 -1.80 -1.54 2.81
N ILE A 75 -3.03 -1.65 2.28
CA ILE A 75 -3.55 -0.85 1.16
C ILE A 75 -4.88 -0.28 1.62
N GLU A 76 -5.01 1.04 1.67
CA GLU A 76 -6.26 1.75 1.95
C GLU A 76 -6.75 2.40 0.66
N TYR A 77 -8.02 2.25 0.34
CA TYR A 77 -8.54 2.76 -0.93
C TYR A 77 -10.01 3.16 -0.83
N GLN A 78 -10.39 4.04 -1.73
CA GLN A 78 -11.77 4.34 -2.08
C GLN A 78 -12.07 3.72 -3.44
N LEU A 79 -13.21 3.05 -3.55
CA LEU A 79 -13.66 2.44 -4.80
C LEU A 79 -14.77 3.28 -5.41
N TYR A 80 -14.63 3.58 -6.68
CA TYR A 80 -15.64 4.28 -7.48
C TYR A 80 -16.11 3.35 -8.60
N GLY A 81 -17.37 3.50 -8.99
CA GLY A 81 -17.96 2.88 -10.18
C GLY A 81 -18.61 3.98 -11.03
N ASP A 82 -18.17 4.11 -12.29
CA ASP A 82 -18.60 5.17 -13.20
C ASP A 82 -18.61 6.58 -12.53
N ASP A 83 -17.47 6.92 -11.86
CA ASP A 83 -17.24 8.16 -11.11
C ASP A 83 -18.07 8.35 -9.83
N VAL A 84 -18.87 7.36 -9.43
CA VAL A 84 -19.64 7.41 -8.18
C VAL A 84 -18.90 6.66 -7.08
N LEU A 85 -18.70 7.30 -5.92
CA LEU A 85 -18.07 6.64 -4.76
C LEU A 85 -18.97 5.50 -4.26
N LEU A 86 -18.43 4.29 -4.30
CA LEU A 86 -19.07 3.07 -3.79
C LEU A 86 -18.73 2.80 -2.33
N GLY A 87 -17.58 3.26 -1.85
CA GLY A 87 -17.17 3.13 -0.47
C GLY A 87 -15.65 3.06 -0.30
N ALA A 88 -15.22 2.87 0.95
CA ALA A 88 -13.81 2.69 1.31
C ALA A 88 -13.51 1.23 1.64
N GLY A 89 -12.30 0.79 1.29
CA GLY A 89 -11.81 -0.54 1.60
C GLY A 89 -10.39 -0.50 2.16
N LYS A 90 -10.03 -1.57 2.87
CA LYS A 90 -8.71 -1.75 3.44
C LYS A 90 -8.26 -3.19 3.28
N TYR A 91 -7.06 -3.36 2.78
CA TYR A 91 -6.30 -4.61 2.90
C TYR A 91 -5.31 -4.45 4.03
N SER A 92 -5.25 -5.44 4.92
CA SER A 92 -4.26 -5.50 5.99
C SER A 92 -3.72 -6.92 6.12
N THR A 93 -2.40 -7.05 6.29
CA THR A 93 -1.79 -8.36 6.58
C THR A 93 -2.11 -8.85 8.00
N GLU A 94 -2.63 -7.98 8.87
CA GLU A 94 -3.09 -8.36 10.22
C GLU A 94 -4.39 -9.15 10.16
N ASP A 95 -5.22 -8.92 9.11
CA ASP A 95 -6.51 -9.58 8.91
C ASP A 95 -6.38 -10.94 8.18
N VAL A 96 -5.18 -11.26 7.70
CA VAL A 96 -4.91 -12.51 6.97
C VAL A 96 -4.25 -13.52 7.90
N ALA A 97 -4.94 -14.66 8.12
CA ALA A 97 -4.49 -15.76 8.99
C ALA A 97 -3.26 -16.54 8.47
N LEU A 98 -2.42 -15.97 7.63
CA LEU A 98 -1.25 -16.62 7.05
C LEU A 98 0.04 -16.21 7.77
N PRO A 99 0.90 -17.17 8.12
CA PRO A 99 2.20 -16.88 8.65
C PRO A 99 3.09 -16.29 7.55
N GLY A 100 3.37 -15.01 7.64
CA GLY A 100 4.33 -14.33 6.81
C GLY A 100 3.71 -13.28 5.87
N ARG A 101 4.22 -12.08 5.99
CA ARG A 101 3.95 -11.00 5.05
C ARG A 101 4.54 -11.38 3.69
N ALA A 102 3.75 -11.30 2.64
CA ALA A 102 4.24 -11.57 1.29
C ALA A 102 5.38 -10.59 0.95
N GLN A 103 6.56 -11.13 0.66
CA GLN A 103 7.70 -10.34 0.20
C GLN A 103 7.60 -10.15 -1.30
N ILE A 104 7.72 -8.91 -1.74
CA ILE A 104 7.74 -8.55 -3.15
C ILE A 104 9.18 -8.22 -3.54
N PHE A 105 9.79 -9.13 -4.28
CA PHE A 105 11.18 -8.98 -4.76
C PHE A 105 11.27 -7.90 -5.84
N GLY A 106 12.46 -7.35 -6.03
CA GLY A 106 12.73 -6.40 -7.10
C GLY A 106 12.32 -6.93 -8.47
N GLY A 107 11.56 -6.13 -9.22
CA GLY A 107 11.00 -6.48 -10.52
C GLY A 107 9.82 -7.47 -10.49
N ALA A 108 9.36 -7.90 -9.31
CA ALA A 108 8.24 -8.83 -9.19
C ALA A 108 6.89 -8.13 -9.21
N GLU A 109 5.87 -8.84 -9.71
CA GLU A 109 4.46 -8.46 -9.67
C GLU A 109 3.70 -9.49 -8.84
N VAL A 110 2.93 -9.03 -7.86
CA VAL A 110 2.20 -9.91 -6.93
C VAL A 110 0.74 -9.51 -6.87
N PRO A 111 -0.19 -10.42 -7.18
CA PRO A 111 -1.61 -10.17 -7.03
C PRO A 111 -2.03 -10.25 -5.55
N ILE A 112 -2.61 -9.17 -5.05
CA ILE A 112 -3.18 -9.06 -3.72
C ILE A 112 -4.70 -9.03 -3.84
N LYS A 113 -5.38 -9.98 -3.19
CA LYS A 113 -6.84 -10.05 -3.19
C LYS A 113 -7.38 -9.45 -1.91
N ASN A 114 -8.42 -8.63 -2.05
CA ASN A 114 -9.16 -8.07 -0.93
C ASN A 114 -10.67 -8.25 -1.12
N THR A 115 -11.39 -8.37 -0.02
CA THR A 115 -12.86 -8.39 -0.03
C THR A 115 -13.35 -6.97 0.23
N PHE A 116 -14.17 -6.46 -0.67
CA PHE A 116 -14.88 -5.19 -0.52
C PHE A 116 -16.36 -5.47 -0.28
N ILE A 117 -16.92 -4.82 0.74
CA ILE A 117 -18.33 -4.95 1.09
C ILE A 117 -19.02 -3.64 0.71
N LEU A 118 -19.99 -3.74 -0.18
CA LEU A 118 -20.83 -2.66 -0.60
C LEU A 118 -22.13 -2.70 0.21
N ASN A 119 -22.37 -1.69 1.04
CA ASN A 119 -23.57 -1.58 1.84
C ASN A 119 -24.62 -0.73 1.10
N LYS A 120 -25.82 -1.28 0.94
CA LYS A 120 -26.91 -0.58 0.26
C LYS A 120 -27.33 0.71 0.97
N ASP A 121 -27.19 0.75 2.30
CA ASP A 121 -27.58 1.93 3.10
C ASP A 121 -26.59 3.10 2.95
N GLU A 122 -25.37 2.83 2.44
CA GLU A 122 -24.34 3.85 2.25
C GLU A 122 -24.38 4.49 0.85
N ILE A 123 -25.15 3.92 -0.08
CA ILE A 123 -25.27 4.39 -1.46
C ILE A 123 -26.74 4.46 -1.92
N ASN A 124 -26.98 5.15 -3.03
CA ASN A 124 -28.29 5.16 -3.66
C ASN A 124 -28.69 3.74 -4.13
N SER A 125 -29.96 3.36 -3.89
CA SER A 125 -30.50 2.05 -4.28
C SER A 125 -30.41 1.77 -5.79
N GLU A 126 -30.46 2.78 -6.65
CA GLU A 126 -30.29 2.63 -8.11
C GLU A 126 -28.85 2.25 -8.42
N ILE A 127 -27.88 2.93 -7.80
CA ILE A 127 -26.45 2.63 -7.97
C ILE A 127 -26.14 1.22 -7.44
N TYR A 128 -26.70 0.85 -6.28
CA TYR A 128 -26.55 -0.51 -5.75
C TYR A 128 -27.01 -1.56 -6.76
N GLN A 129 -28.18 -1.35 -7.39
CA GLN A 129 -28.71 -2.27 -8.41
C GLN A 129 -27.82 -2.32 -9.64
N SER A 130 -27.35 -1.19 -10.15
CA SER A 130 -26.44 -1.14 -11.30
C SER A 130 -25.14 -1.88 -11.04
N VAL A 131 -24.59 -1.79 -9.81
CA VAL A 131 -23.35 -2.49 -9.43
C VAL A 131 -23.58 -4.01 -9.38
N ILE A 132 -24.66 -4.48 -8.78
CA ILE A 132 -24.94 -5.93 -8.68
C ILE A 132 -25.39 -6.56 -9.99
N ASN A 133 -25.96 -5.76 -10.91
CA ASN A 133 -26.36 -6.22 -12.26
C ASN A 133 -25.24 -6.15 -13.29
N ASP A 134 -24.00 -5.82 -12.86
CA ASP A 134 -22.82 -5.69 -13.74
C ASP A 134 -23.01 -4.62 -14.85
N GLU A 135 -23.75 -3.54 -14.51
CA GLU A 135 -23.98 -2.41 -15.41
C GLU A 135 -22.87 -1.35 -15.35
N ILE A 136 -22.04 -1.38 -14.27
CA ILE A 136 -20.89 -0.50 -14.11
C ILE A 136 -19.78 -0.93 -15.08
N THR A 137 -19.31 0.01 -15.87
CA THR A 137 -18.33 -0.25 -16.92
C THR A 137 -16.90 0.12 -16.54
N ASN A 138 -16.74 1.06 -15.62
CA ASN A 138 -15.43 1.53 -15.17
C ASN A 138 -15.33 1.55 -13.65
N PHE A 139 -14.35 0.83 -13.11
CA PHE A 139 -14.03 0.87 -11.70
C PHE A 139 -12.72 1.61 -11.49
N ILE A 140 -12.72 2.58 -10.58
CA ILE A 140 -11.53 3.33 -10.18
C ILE A 140 -11.27 3.06 -8.70
N ALA A 141 -10.02 2.72 -8.37
CA ALA A 141 -9.55 2.67 -7.00
C ALA A 141 -8.46 3.73 -6.80
N GLU A 142 -8.63 4.56 -5.79
CA GLU A 142 -7.63 5.54 -5.39
C GLU A 142 -7.40 5.49 -3.89
N GLY A 143 -6.16 5.69 -3.48
CA GLY A 143 -5.81 5.59 -2.06
C GLY A 143 -4.32 5.55 -1.82
N THR A 144 -3.92 4.88 -0.75
CA THR A 144 -2.52 4.77 -0.32
C THR A 144 -2.10 3.33 -0.13
N ILE A 145 -0.87 3.05 -0.49
CA ILE A 145 -0.20 1.78 -0.23
C ILE A 145 0.98 2.03 0.70
N ILE A 146 1.09 1.23 1.76
CA ILE A 146 2.23 1.25 2.65
C ILE A 146 3.18 0.13 2.23
N THR A 147 4.42 0.51 1.96
CA THR A 147 5.53 -0.41 1.68
C THR A 147 6.52 -0.38 2.84
N GLN A 148 7.04 -1.53 3.22
CA GLN A 148 7.95 -1.65 4.34
C GLN A 148 9.16 -2.53 3.98
N SER A 149 10.35 -2.02 4.24
CA SER A 149 11.60 -2.78 4.29
C SER A 149 12.02 -3.05 5.73
N THR A 150 13.23 -3.58 5.93
CA THR A 150 13.80 -3.81 7.27
C THR A 150 14.01 -2.51 8.05
N TRP A 151 14.29 -1.39 7.36
CA TRP A 151 14.74 -0.14 7.97
C TRP A 151 13.87 1.05 7.67
N SER A 152 12.95 0.94 6.72
CA SER A 152 12.17 2.05 6.21
C SER A 152 10.74 1.66 5.93
N VAL A 153 9.85 2.64 6.06
CA VAL A 153 8.44 2.56 5.68
C VAL A 153 8.16 3.74 4.77
N ALA A 154 7.51 3.50 3.66
CA ALA A 154 7.03 4.54 2.76
C ALA A 154 5.53 4.38 2.53
N GLU A 155 4.86 5.51 2.35
CA GLU A 155 3.46 5.61 1.96
C GLU A 155 3.40 6.27 0.59
N THR A 156 2.71 5.62 -0.35
CA THR A 156 2.61 6.08 -1.74
C THR A 156 1.15 6.15 -2.13
N GLU A 157 0.73 7.29 -2.69
CA GLU A 157 -0.61 7.44 -3.25
C GLU A 157 -0.69 6.72 -4.60
N PHE A 158 -1.85 6.14 -4.89
CA PHE A 158 -2.13 5.53 -6.18
C PHE A 158 -3.54 5.84 -6.65
N ARG A 159 -3.72 5.83 -7.96
CA ARG A 159 -5.00 5.83 -8.64
C ARG A 159 -4.92 4.89 -9.81
N THR A 160 -5.86 3.97 -9.89
CA THR A 160 -5.89 2.94 -10.93
C THR A 160 -7.32 2.70 -11.38
N GLU A 161 -7.49 2.35 -12.64
CA GLU A 161 -8.80 2.09 -13.25
C GLU A 161 -8.82 0.73 -13.94
N LYS A 162 -10.01 0.17 -14.06
CA LYS A 162 -10.27 -1.09 -14.73
C LYS A 162 -11.53 -0.97 -15.58
#